data_f43a6717fbeb644e1b6b1e89b41f4ee2
#
_entry.id   f43a6717fbeb644e1b6b1e89b41f4ee2
#
_cell.length_a   1.000
_cell.length_b   1.000
_cell.length_c   1.000
_cell.angle_alpha   90.00
_cell.angle_beta   90.00
_cell.angle_gamma   90.00
#
_symmetry.space_group_name_H-M   'P 1'
#
loop_
_entity.id
_entity.type
_entity.pdbx_description
1 polymer ?
#
loop_
_entity_poly.entity_id
_entity_poly.type
_entity_poly.pdbx_seq_one_letter_code
_entity_poly.pdbx_strand_id
1 'polypeptide(L)'
;MPVASDVGGMERDTEAESDALPINELFYSLQGEGKLAGVPSVFIRTSGCNLRCWFCDSYHTSWEPQGSWLTVDDIIDEVQSHEDAEHVVLTGGEPLIHEESAGLLNRLSELGYHTTVETNGTIYRDAAIDLASISPKLESSTPTSERDPAGDGEWEERHEESRIDVDALSRLVDSYDSQLKFIVTGRDDLTEIETLLDRIRSIAETEIQRDDVLLMPEGTTREQLDERRQEVAELAMEHGYRYTPRLHVDLWNDAPGT
;
A
#
# COMPACT_ATOMS: atom_id res chain seq x y z
N MET A 1 -11.61 14.29 -8.66
CA MET A 1 -12.58 13.27 -9.10
C MET A 1 -11.91 11.92 -8.98
N PRO A 2 -12.54 10.91 -8.37
CA PRO A 2 -11.94 9.59 -8.33
C PRO A 2 -11.75 9.10 -9.76
N VAL A 3 -10.52 8.85 -10.13
CA VAL A 3 -10.20 8.29 -11.43
C VAL A 3 -10.56 6.82 -11.35
N ALA A 4 -11.66 6.42 -11.97
CA ALA A 4 -11.91 5.02 -12.25
C ALA A 4 -10.69 4.50 -13.04
N SER A 5 -9.86 3.67 -12.39
CA SER A 5 -8.85 2.93 -13.10
C SER A 5 -9.61 2.03 -14.06
N ASP A 6 -9.41 2.25 -15.35
CA ASP A 6 -9.92 1.37 -16.38
C ASP A 6 -9.18 0.04 -16.19
N VAL A 7 -9.86 -0.92 -15.52
CA VAL A 7 -9.31 -2.26 -15.32
C VAL A 7 -9.50 -2.97 -16.65
N GLY A 8 -8.62 -2.65 -17.60
CA GLY A 8 -8.70 -3.11 -18.97
C GLY A 8 -8.73 -4.63 -19.03
N GLY A 9 -9.83 -5.17 -19.51
CA GLY A 9 -10.01 -6.59 -19.81
C GLY A 9 -10.81 -7.40 -18.80
N MET A 10 -11.22 -6.83 -17.65
CA MET A 10 -12.15 -7.50 -16.74
C MET A 10 -13.57 -6.98 -16.98
N GLU A 11 -14.36 -7.69 -17.78
CA GLU A 11 -15.79 -7.38 -17.92
C GLU A 11 -16.52 -7.74 -16.61
N ARG A 12 -17.14 -6.75 -15.99
CA ARG A 12 -18.05 -6.91 -14.85
C ARG A 12 -19.38 -7.42 -15.41
N ASP A 13 -19.84 -8.56 -14.96
CA ASP A 13 -21.18 -9.08 -15.30
C ASP A 13 -22.21 -8.26 -14.51
N THR A 14 -22.97 -7.42 -15.17
CA THR A 14 -23.57 -6.17 -14.68
C THR A 14 -24.80 -6.32 -13.78
N GLU A 15 -25.24 -7.50 -13.39
CA GLU A 15 -26.45 -7.66 -12.55
C GLU A 15 -26.32 -8.53 -11.27
N ALA A 16 -25.20 -9.23 -11.05
CA ALA A 16 -25.07 -10.17 -9.92
C ALA A 16 -24.04 -9.77 -8.84
N GLU A 17 -23.27 -8.70 -9.04
CA GLU A 17 -22.06 -8.46 -8.25
C GLU A 17 -21.94 -6.99 -7.78
N SER A 18 -22.94 -6.52 -7.00
CA SER A 18 -22.88 -5.15 -6.46
C SER A 18 -21.82 -4.97 -5.35
N ASP A 19 -21.24 -6.07 -4.87
CA ASP A 19 -20.25 -6.11 -3.77
C ASP A 19 -18.95 -6.87 -4.15
N ALA A 20 -18.60 -6.92 -5.42
CA ALA A 20 -17.40 -7.60 -5.90
C ALA A 20 -16.20 -6.66 -5.98
N LEU A 21 -15.01 -7.20 -5.70
CA LEU A 21 -13.71 -6.55 -5.81
C LEU A 21 -12.85 -7.21 -6.90
N PRO A 22 -12.06 -6.44 -7.65
CA PRO A 22 -11.09 -7.01 -8.58
C PRO A 22 -9.88 -7.52 -7.79
N ILE A 23 -9.74 -8.82 -7.65
CA ILE A 23 -8.65 -9.46 -6.89
C ILE A 23 -7.57 -9.94 -7.85
N ASN A 24 -6.34 -9.46 -7.61
CA ASN A 24 -5.15 -9.95 -8.33
C ASN A 24 -4.61 -11.23 -7.71
N GLU A 25 -4.43 -11.24 -6.37
CA GLU A 25 -3.93 -12.38 -5.62
C GLU A 25 -4.61 -12.45 -4.25
N LEU A 26 -4.77 -13.69 -3.74
CA LEU A 26 -5.12 -13.96 -2.37
C LEU A 26 -4.20 -15.08 -1.86
N PHE A 27 -3.45 -14.84 -0.78
CA PHE A 27 -2.43 -15.78 -0.31
C PHE A 27 -2.14 -15.61 1.18
N TYR A 28 -1.58 -16.63 1.81
CA TYR A 28 -1.15 -16.62 3.21
C TYR A 28 0.38 -16.55 3.29
N SER A 29 0.90 -15.53 3.97
CA SER A 29 2.34 -15.30 4.10
C SER A 29 2.66 -14.53 5.37
N LEU A 30 3.92 -14.16 5.57
CA LEU A 30 4.33 -13.23 6.62
C LEU A 30 4.18 -11.79 6.15
N GLN A 31 3.64 -10.90 7.01
CA GLN A 31 3.76 -9.46 6.77
C GLN A 31 5.25 -9.10 6.67
N GLY A 32 5.64 -8.56 5.52
CA GLY A 32 7.04 -8.29 5.21
C GLY A 32 7.55 -6.95 5.72
N GLU A 33 6.66 -6.02 6.07
CA GLU A 33 6.97 -4.61 6.25
C GLU A 33 6.23 -4.00 7.45
N GLY A 34 6.75 -2.87 7.95
CA GLY A 34 6.05 -2.08 8.94
C GLY A 34 6.05 -2.63 10.36
N LYS A 35 5.09 -2.13 11.17
CA LYS A 35 4.96 -2.47 12.59
C LYS A 35 4.65 -3.95 12.82
N LEU A 36 4.02 -4.61 11.86
CA LEU A 36 3.61 -6.02 11.94
C LEU A 36 4.53 -6.97 11.16
N ALA A 37 5.74 -6.54 10.77
CA ALA A 37 6.69 -7.40 10.07
C ALA A 37 6.92 -8.71 10.83
N GLY A 38 6.76 -9.85 10.14
CA GLY A 38 6.88 -11.21 10.69
C GLY A 38 5.57 -11.81 11.19
N VAL A 39 4.45 -11.09 11.18
CA VAL A 39 3.14 -11.63 11.55
C VAL A 39 2.54 -12.44 10.40
N PRO A 40 2.15 -13.72 10.64
CA PRO A 40 1.41 -14.50 9.64
C PRO A 40 0.08 -13.82 9.31
N SER A 41 -0.18 -13.60 8.02
CA SER A 41 -1.33 -12.83 7.57
C SER A 41 -1.89 -13.39 6.24
N VAL A 42 -3.19 -13.27 6.04
CA VAL A 42 -3.80 -13.46 4.73
C VAL A 42 -3.77 -12.13 3.98
N PHE A 43 -3.20 -12.13 2.80
CA PHE A 43 -3.12 -10.96 1.92
C PHE A 43 -4.22 -11.02 0.86
N ILE A 44 -5.00 -9.96 0.78
CA ILE A 44 -5.99 -9.72 -0.26
C ILE A 44 -5.45 -8.59 -1.12
N ARG A 45 -4.92 -8.93 -2.30
CA ARG A 45 -4.32 -7.98 -3.24
C ARG A 45 -5.33 -7.58 -4.30
N THR A 46 -5.82 -6.35 -4.23
CA THR A 46 -6.73 -5.80 -5.24
C THR A 46 -5.98 -5.36 -6.48
N SER A 47 -6.66 -5.35 -7.61
CA SER A 47 -6.17 -4.81 -8.89
C SER A 47 -6.69 -3.40 -9.12
N GLY A 48 -5.87 -2.57 -9.74
CA GLY A 48 -6.15 -1.15 -9.99
C GLY A 48 -5.42 -0.22 -9.02
N CYS A 49 -4.87 0.87 -9.55
CA CYS A 49 -4.21 1.92 -8.78
C CYS A 49 -4.45 3.27 -9.47
N ASN A 50 -4.60 4.31 -8.68
CA ASN A 50 -4.68 5.69 -9.19
C ASN A 50 -3.31 6.31 -9.48
N LEU A 51 -2.22 5.65 -9.09
CA LEU A 51 -0.84 6.07 -9.32
C LEU A 51 -0.08 5.08 -10.20
N ARG A 52 1.08 5.53 -10.72
CA ARG A 52 2.02 4.70 -11.51
C ARG A 52 3.44 4.99 -11.02
N CYS A 53 3.86 4.32 -9.94
CA CYS A 53 5.25 4.42 -9.48
C CYS A 53 6.15 3.63 -10.44
N TRP A 54 7.30 4.18 -10.83
CA TRP A 54 8.21 3.49 -11.74
C TRP A 54 8.81 2.21 -11.11
N PHE A 55 8.98 2.20 -9.78
CA PHE A 55 9.50 1.08 -9.00
C PHE A 55 8.40 0.18 -8.41
N CYS A 56 7.18 0.19 -8.96
CA CYS A 56 6.09 -0.59 -8.41
C CYS A 56 6.42 -2.08 -8.42
N ASP A 57 6.44 -2.70 -7.22
CA ASP A 57 6.66 -4.13 -7.04
C ASP A 57 5.45 -4.99 -7.42
N SER A 58 4.30 -4.35 -7.49
CA SER A 58 3.03 -4.97 -7.88
C SER A 58 2.58 -4.47 -9.28
N TYR A 59 3.45 -4.63 -10.28
CA TYR A 59 3.22 -4.15 -11.65
C TYR A 59 1.86 -4.55 -12.22
N HIS A 60 1.46 -5.81 -11.99
CA HIS A 60 0.18 -6.35 -12.47
C HIS A 60 -1.05 -5.89 -11.68
N THR A 61 -0.90 -4.99 -10.73
CA THR A 61 -2.01 -4.30 -10.08
C THR A 61 -2.13 -2.84 -10.47
N SER A 62 -1.07 -2.27 -11.04
CA SER A 62 -0.99 -0.84 -11.35
C SER A 62 -0.80 -0.55 -12.86
N TRP A 63 0.33 -0.97 -13.44
CA TRP A 63 0.68 -0.70 -14.84
C TRP A 63 -0.13 -1.54 -15.83
N GLU A 64 -0.27 -2.84 -15.55
CA GLU A 64 -1.05 -3.81 -16.33
C GLU A 64 -2.04 -4.54 -15.41
N PRO A 65 -3.12 -3.88 -14.95
CA PRO A 65 -4.04 -4.48 -13.99
C PRO A 65 -4.59 -5.82 -14.46
N GLN A 66 -4.39 -6.87 -13.67
CA GLN A 66 -4.84 -8.23 -13.93
C GLN A 66 -5.54 -8.77 -12.68
N GLY A 67 -6.46 -9.73 -12.86
CA GLY A 67 -7.14 -10.38 -11.75
C GLY A 67 -8.53 -10.89 -12.15
N SER A 68 -9.33 -11.24 -11.15
CA SER A 68 -10.71 -11.69 -11.31
C SER A 68 -11.63 -10.94 -10.35
N TRP A 69 -12.87 -10.71 -10.75
CA TRP A 69 -13.87 -10.18 -9.85
C TRP A 69 -14.34 -11.29 -8.92
N LEU A 70 -14.17 -11.06 -7.60
CA LEU A 70 -14.66 -11.95 -6.55
C LEU A 70 -15.65 -11.20 -5.68
N THR A 71 -16.73 -11.86 -5.28
CA THR A 71 -17.66 -11.31 -4.31
C THR A 71 -17.02 -11.21 -2.93
N VAL A 72 -17.50 -10.32 -2.07
CA VAL A 72 -17.04 -10.25 -0.69
C VAL A 72 -17.20 -11.59 0.03
N ASP A 73 -18.27 -12.35 -0.26
CA ASP A 73 -18.47 -13.68 0.31
C ASP A 73 -17.39 -14.67 -0.14
N ASP A 74 -17.05 -14.72 -1.45
CA ASP A 74 -15.99 -15.60 -1.95
C ASP A 74 -14.63 -15.27 -1.33
N ILE A 75 -14.33 -13.97 -1.16
CA ILE A 75 -13.09 -13.52 -0.52
C ILE A 75 -13.04 -13.98 0.95
N ILE A 76 -14.13 -13.84 1.69
CA ILE A 76 -14.22 -14.25 3.09
C ILE A 76 -14.08 -15.78 3.23
N ASP A 77 -14.72 -16.55 2.36
CA ASP A 77 -14.62 -18.02 2.38
C ASP A 77 -13.16 -18.46 2.16
N GLU A 78 -12.44 -17.81 1.26
CA GLU A 78 -11.00 -18.07 1.04
C GLU A 78 -10.16 -17.66 2.25
N VAL A 79 -10.40 -16.49 2.86
CA VAL A 79 -9.71 -16.06 4.09
C VAL A 79 -9.92 -17.08 5.21
N GLN A 80 -11.15 -17.55 5.41
CA GLN A 80 -11.49 -18.53 6.44
C GLN A 80 -10.90 -19.93 6.18
N SER A 81 -10.50 -20.24 4.94
CA SER A 81 -9.77 -21.47 4.63
C SER A 81 -8.40 -21.57 5.31
N HIS A 82 -7.85 -20.44 5.72
CA HIS A 82 -6.59 -20.34 6.49
C HIS A 82 -6.88 -20.33 8.00
N GLU A 83 -7.16 -21.52 8.58
CA GLU A 83 -7.66 -21.70 9.95
C GLU A 83 -6.81 -21.04 11.05
N ASP A 84 -5.49 -20.87 10.84
CA ASP A 84 -4.56 -20.31 11.79
C ASP A 84 -4.35 -18.78 11.61
N ALA A 85 -5.02 -18.15 10.65
CA ALA A 85 -4.87 -16.72 10.39
C ALA A 85 -5.71 -15.88 11.35
N GLU A 86 -5.08 -14.94 12.03
CA GLU A 86 -5.75 -13.94 12.87
C GLU A 86 -5.65 -12.53 12.26
N HIS A 87 -4.80 -12.35 11.24
CA HIS A 87 -4.53 -11.08 10.58
C HIS A 87 -4.86 -11.14 9.09
N VAL A 88 -5.51 -10.09 8.60
CA VAL A 88 -5.79 -9.89 7.18
C VAL A 88 -5.23 -8.55 6.74
N VAL A 89 -4.54 -8.55 5.61
CA VAL A 89 -3.98 -7.36 4.97
C VAL A 89 -4.67 -7.11 3.65
N LEU A 90 -5.44 -6.04 3.57
CA LEU A 90 -5.98 -5.56 2.30
C LEU A 90 -4.95 -4.64 1.65
N THR A 91 -4.45 -5.05 0.51
CA THR A 91 -3.37 -4.39 -0.24
C THR A 91 -3.68 -4.39 -1.75
N GLY A 92 -2.71 -4.12 -2.59
CA GLY A 92 -2.87 -4.24 -4.04
C GLY A 92 -2.19 -3.13 -4.80
N GLY A 93 -2.87 -2.57 -5.78
CA GLY A 93 -2.51 -1.28 -6.36
C GLY A 93 -2.83 -0.17 -5.34
N GLU A 94 -4.07 0.30 -5.34
CA GLU A 94 -4.63 1.12 -4.25
C GLU A 94 -6.01 0.56 -3.86
N PRO A 95 -6.12 -0.15 -2.74
CA PRO A 95 -7.36 -0.84 -2.39
C PRO A 95 -8.52 0.12 -2.10
N LEU A 96 -8.24 1.34 -1.65
CA LEU A 96 -9.28 2.30 -1.27
C LEU A 96 -9.91 3.04 -2.46
N ILE A 97 -9.48 2.81 -3.71
CA ILE A 97 -10.22 3.28 -4.88
C ILE A 97 -11.57 2.54 -5.00
N HIS A 98 -11.65 1.30 -4.52
CA HIS A 98 -12.85 0.48 -4.55
C HIS A 98 -13.74 0.78 -3.34
N GLU A 99 -15.00 1.12 -3.57
CA GLU A 99 -15.94 1.42 -2.49
C GLU A 99 -16.26 0.18 -1.66
N GLU A 100 -16.26 -0.97 -2.29
CA GLU A 100 -16.54 -2.29 -1.71
C GLU A 100 -15.50 -2.72 -0.67
N SER A 101 -14.28 -2.14 -0.70
CA SER A 101 -13.23 -2.39 0.29
C SER A 101 -13.68 -2.10 1.72
N ALA A 102 -14.50 -1.07 1.92
CA ALA A 102 -15.03 -0.75 3.25
C ALA A 102 -15.96 -1.85 3.76
N GLY A 103 -16.84 -2.38 2.90
CA GLY A 103 -17.73 -3.49 3.24
C GLY A 103 -16.97 -4.76 3.61
N LEU A 104 -15.93 -5.10 2.84
CA LEU A 104 -15.06 -6.25 3.12
C LEU A 104 -14.36 -6.11 4.47
N LEU A 105 -13.72 -4.96 4.74
CA LEU A 105 -13.03 -4.71 6.01
C LEU A 105 -13.94 -4.79 7.22
N ASN A 106 -15.15 -4.21 7.13
CA ASN A 106 -16.13 -4.28 8.20
C ASN A 106 -16.54 -5.72 8.52
N ARG A 107 -16.77 -6.54 7.50
CA ARG A 107 -17.11 -7.96 7.69
C ARG A 107 -15.96 -8.78 8.25
N LEU A 108 -14.72 -8.54 7.82
CA LEU A 108 -13.53 -9.22 8.37
C LEU A 108 -13.34 -8.87 9.85
N SER A 109 -13.53 -7.61 10.23
CA SER A 109 -13.49 -7.18 11.63
C SER A 109 -14.62 -7.81 12.47
N GLU A 110 -15.83 -7.91 11.94
CA GLU A 110 -16.97 -8.60 12.61
C GLU A 110 -16.69 -10.09 12.84
N LEU A 111 -15.87 -10.71 11.98
CA LEU A 111 -15.42 -12.10 12.12
C LEU A 111 -14.24 -12.25 13.11
N GLY A 112 -13.70 -11.13 13.62
CA GLY A 112 -12.65 -11.10 14.64
C GLY A 112 -11.23 -11.06 14.10
N TYR A 113 -11.03 -10.85 12.80
CA TYR A 113 -9.69 -10.64 12.23
C TYR A 113 -9.16 -9.25 12.57
N HIS A 114 -7.85 -9.16 12.85
CA HIS A 114 -7.14 -7.90 12.82
C HIS A 114 -6.99 -7.43 11.37
N THR A 115 -7.51 -6.26 11.05
CA THR A 115 -7.52 -5.72 9.69
C THR A 115 -6.44 -4.66 9.49
N THR A 116 -5.57 -4.89 8.52
CA THR A 116 -4.58 -3.90 8.07
C THR A 116 -4.91 -3.47 6.65
N VAL A 117 -4.81 -2.17 6.37
CA VAL A 117 -4.89 -1.64 5.00
C VAL A 117 -3.53 -1.06 4.61
N GLU A 118 -2.98 -1.50 3.49
CA GLU A 118 -1.83 -0.87 2.83
C GLU A 118 -2.33 0.07 1.74
N THR A 119 -2.14 1.36 1.92
CA THR A 119 -2.64 2.41 1.03
C THR A 119 -1.56 3.44 0.70
N ASN A 120 -1.66 4.06 -0.48
CA ASN A 120 -0.83 5.20 -0.82
C ASN A 120 -1.27 6.51 -0.12
N GLY A 121 -2.41 6.49 0.57
CA GLY A 121 -2.89 7.60 1.38
C GLY A 121 -3.60 8.72 0.60
N THR A 122 -3.90 8.51 -0.67
CA THR A 122 -4.59 9.53 -1.49
C THR A 122 -6.12 9.46 -1.37
N ILE A 123 -6.64 8.44 -0.71
CA ILE A 123 -8.08 8.21 -0.55
C ILE A 123 -8.37 7.80 0.89
N TYR A 124 -9.38 8.43 1.49
CA TYR A 124 -9.95 8.01 2.77
C TYR A 124 -11.25 7.25 2.56
N ARG A 125 -11.42 6.14 3.30
CA ARG A 125 -12.68 5.41 3.44
C ARG A 125 -12.95 5.17 4.92
N ASP A 126 -14.20 5.34 5.34
CA ASP A 126 -14.64 4.98 6.67
C ASP A 126 -14.93 3.48 6.71
N ALA A 127 -14.12 2.73 7.46
CA ALA A 127 -14.18 1.28 7.56
C ALA A 127 -13.56 0.79 8.87
N ALA A 128 -13.78 -0.47 9.23
CA ALA A 128 -13.12 -1.09 10.37
C ALA A 128 -11.67 -1.44 10.01
N ILE A 129 -10.73 -0.58 10.37
CA ILE A 129 -9.29 -0.71 10.11
C ILE A 129 -8.56 -0.65 11.45
N ASP A 130 -7.87 -1.72 11.84
CA ASP A 130 -7.05 -1.75 13.07
C ASP A 130 -5.70 -1.08 12.84
N LEU A 131 -5.11 -1.22 11.64
CA LEU A 131 -3.87 -0.55 11.27
C LEU A 131 -3.92 0.01 9.84
N ALA A 132 -3.81 1.32 9.70
CA ALA A 132 -3.57 1.97 8.41
C ALA A 132 -2.05 2.06 8.13
N SER A 133 -1.55 1.20 7.26
CA SER A 133 -0.17 1.23 6.76
C SER A 133 -0.12 2.16 5.54
N ILE A 134 0.13 3.43 5.81
CA ILE A 134 0.08 4.50 4.80
C ILE A 134 1.45 4.66 4.18
N SER A 135 1.53 4.60 2.84
CA SER A 135 2.79 4.75 2.09
C SER A 135 2.69 5.91 1.10
N PRO A 136 2.81 7.17 1.56
CA PRO A 136 2.78 8.33 0.68
C PRO A 136 3.89 8.23 -0.38
N LYS A 137 3.59 8.62 -1.60
CA LYS A 137 4.52 8.49 -2.72
C LYS A 137 5.29 9.80 -2.92
N LEU A 138 6.62 9.70 -2.78
CA LEU A 138 7.54 10.84 -2.94
C LEU A 138 7.77 11.17 -4.42
N GLU A 139 8.34 12.33 -4.72
CA GLU A 139 8.72 12.74 -6.08
C GLU A 139 9.62 11.70 -6.75
N SER A 140 10.49 11.05 -5.96
CA SER A 140 11.34 9.95 -6.42
C SER A 140 10.59 8.75 -6.99
N SER A 141 9.26 8.61 -6.75
CA SER A 141 8.41 7.56 -7.30
C SER A 141 7.88 7.86 -8.71
N THR A 142 8.02 9.10 -9.18
CA THR A 142 7.41 9.58 -10.42
C THR A 142 7.98 8.90 -11.65
N PRO A 143 7.13 8.39 -12.55
CA PRO A 143 7.54 7.71 -13.79
C PRO A 143 7.92 8.73 -14.85
N THR A 144 9.13 9.28 -14.75
CA THR A 144 9.68 10.16 -15.80
C THR A 144 9.96 9.38 -17.08
N SER A 145 10.10 10.07 -18.20
CA SER A 145 10.42 9.43 -19.50
C SER A 145 11.68 8.54 -19.48
N GLU A 146 12.58 8.74 -18.50
CA GLU A 146 13.78 7.93 -18.31
C GLU A 146 13.56 6.71 -17.40
N ARG A 147 12.51 6.72 -16.57
CA ARG A 147 12.22 5.70 -15.55
C ARG A 147 10.88 5.01 -15.73
N ASP A 148 10.11 5.41 -16.74
CA ASP A 148 8.80 4.84 -17.02
C ASP A 148 8.93 3.41 -17.58
N PRO A 149 8.33 2.38 -16.95
CA PRO A 149 8.31 1.02 -17.49
C PRO A 149 7.65 0.90 -18.87
N ALA A 150 6.68 1.78 -19.20
CA ALA A 150 6.05 1.86 -20.52
C ALA A 150 6.88 2.68 -21.52
N GLY A 151 7.79 3.54 -21.03
CA GLY A 151 8.79 4.26 -21.82
C GLY A 151 8.28 5.51 -22.55
N ASP A 152 7.07 6.00 -22.26
CA ASP A 152 6.46 7.14 -22.94
C ASP A 152 6.28 8.39 -22.06
N GLY A 153 6.39 8.27 -20.73
CA GLY A 153 6.24 9.36 -19.77
C GLY A 153 4.81 9.90 -19.65
N GLU A 154 3.83 9.19 -20.18
CA GLU A 154 2.42 9.65 -20.20
C GLU A 154 1.85 9.89 -18.79
N TRP A 155 2.37 9.19 -17.80
CA TRP A 155 1.89 9.23 -16.41
C TRP A 155 2.59 10.26 -15.53
N GLU A 156 3.66 10.93 -15.98
CA GLU A 156 4.49 11.81 -15.17
C GLU A 156 3.66 12.94 -14.51
N GLU A 157 2.99 13.76 -15.31
CA GLU A 157 2.19 14.89 -14.80
C GLU A 157 1.04 14.43 -13.89
N ARG A 158 0.29 13.42 -14.33
CA ARG A 158 -0.85 12.90 -13.57
C ARG A 158 -0.43 12.27 -12.24
N HIS A 159 0.70 11.56 -12.22
CA HIS A 159 1.26 11.00 -11.00
C HIS A 159 1.64 12.10 -10.01
N GLU A 160 2.37 13.13 -10.45
CA GLU A 160 2.77 14.27 -9.62
C GLU A 160 1.57 15.01 -9.03
N GLU A 161 0.54 15.26 -9.82
CA GLU A 161 -0.66 15.95 -9.34
C GLU A 161 -1.47 15.14 -8.32
N SER A 162 -1.39 13.80 -8.37
CA SER A 162 -2.27 12.91 -7.61
C SER A 162 -1.58 12.19 -6.45
N ARG A 163 -0.23 12.18 -6.36
CA ARG A 163 0.51 11.34 -5.41
C ARG A 163 0.37 11.74 -3.93
N ILE A 164 -0.01 12.99 -3.65
CA ILE A 164 -0.17 13.50 -2.29
C ILE A 164 -1.52 14.20 -2.12
N ASP A 165 -2.34 13.64 -1.25
CA ASP A 165 -3.56 14.26 -0.73
C ASP A 165 -3.45 14.42 0.78
N VAL A 166 -3.12 15.63 1.26
CA VAL A 166 -2.86 15.88 2.69
C VAL A 166 -4.13 15.76 3.53
N ASP A 167 -5.29 16.07 2.95
CA ASP A 167 -6.56 15.95 3.66
C ASP A 167 -6.92 14.47 3.88
N ALA A 168 -6.72 13.62 2.87
CA ALA A 168 -6.90 12.17 3.01
C ALA A 168 -5.90 11.56 4.00
N LEU A 169 -4.62 11.94 3.91
CA LEU A 169 -3.57 11.51 4.84
C LEU A 169 -3.89 11.88 6.29
N SER A 170 -4.30 13.13 6.54
CA SER A 170 -4.65 13.59 7.88
C SER A 170 -5.87 12.83 8.44
N ARG A 171 -6.90 12.60 7.62
CA ARG A 171 -8.07 11.82 8.03
C ARG A 171 -7.73 10.38 8.36
N LEU A 172 -6.84 9.73 7.59
CA LEU A 172 -6.39 8.37 7.89
C LEU A 172 -5.65 8.31 9.23
N VAL A 173 -4.75 9.28 9.49
CA VAL A 173 -4.01 9.39 10.76
C VAL A 173 -4.94 9.65 11.94
N ASP A 174 -5.97 10.48 11.77
CA ASP A 174 -6.91 10.83 12.84
C ASP A 174 -7.92 9.71 13.15
N SER A 175 -8.20 8.85 12.16
CA SER A 175 -9.26 7.83 12.29
C SER A 175 -8.76 6.47 12.75
N TYR A 176 -7.48 6.15 12.54
CA TYR A 176 -6.96 4.79 12.74
C TYR A 176 -5.63 4.78 13.48
N ASP A 177 -5.30 3.67 14.15
CA ASP A 177 -3.89 3.39 14.42
C ASP A 177 -3.15 3.37 13.09
N SER A 178 -2.06 4.12 12.99
CA SER A 178 -1.41 4.33 11.71
C SER A 178 0.12 4.20 11.77
N GLN A 179 0.71 3.99 10.62
CA GLN A 179 2.12 4.17 10.35
C GLN A 179 2.29 4.86 9.00
N LEU A 180 3.26 5.75 8.91
CA LEU A 180 3.66 6.44 7.68
C LEU A 180 4.95 5.80 7.17
N LYS A 181 4.85 4.94 6.16
CA LYS A 181 5.94 4.13 5.62
C LYS A 181 6.42 4.74 4.30
N PHE A 182 7.61 5.31 4.29
CA PHE A 182 8.21 5.93 3.12
C PHE A 182 9.19 4.99 2.43
N ILE A 183 9.00 4.76 1.13
CA ILE A 183 9.99 4.09 0.29
C ILE A 183 11.06 5.11 -0.05
N VAL A 184 12.31 4.82 0.33
CA VAL A 184 13.45 5.74 0.21
C VAL A 184 14.39 5.23 -0.86
N THR A 185 14.63 6.07 -1.87
CA THR A 185 15.56 5.81 -2.98
C THR A 185 16.95 6.37 -2.70
N GLY A 186 17.05 7.34 -1.79
CA GLY A 186 18.30 7.98 -1.37
C GLY A 186 18.06 9.10 -0.35
N ARG A 187 19.15 9.71 0.11
CA ARG A 187 19.13 10.77 1.13
C ARG A 187 18.31 12.01 0.76
N ASP A 188 18.18 12.30 -0.52
CA ASP A 188 17.46 13.48 -1.01
C ASP A 188 15.95 13.42 -0.72
N ASP A 189 15.36 12.22 -0.59
CA ASP A 189 13.96 12.01 -0.26
C ASP A 189 13.57 12.60 1.12
N LEU A 190 14.53 12.72 2.03
CA LEU A 190 14.27 13.11 3.41
C LEU A 190 13.67 14.51 3.56
N THR A 191 14.10 15.46 2.71
CA THR A 191 13.57 16.83 2.75
C THR A 191 12.09 16.88 2.42
N GLU A 192 11.66 16.07 1.46
CA GLU A 192 10.24 15.94 1.10
C GLU A 192 9.46 15.23 2.20
N ILE A 193 10.01 14.16 2.78
CA ILE A 193 9.40 13.43 3.91
C ILE A 193 9.10 14.39 5.07
N GLU A 194 10.09 15.16 5.51
CA GLU A 194 9.93 16.12 6.62
C GLU A 194 8.90 17.20 6.27
N THR A 195 8.95 17.74 5.04
CA THR A 195 7.97 18.74 4.58
C THR A 195 6.56 18.17 4.57
N LEU A 196 6.38 16.92 4.12
CA LEU A 196 5.07 16.27 4.10
C LEU A 196 4.56 15.98 5.51
N LEU A 197 5.43 15.50 6.40
CA LEU A 197 5.08 15.28 7.80
C LEU A 197 4.64 16.57 8.49
N ASP A 198 5.32 17.69 8.23
CA ASP A 198 4.93 18.99 8.79
C ASP A 198 3.56 19.46 8.24
N ARG A 199 3.27 19.22 6.96
CA ARG A 199 1.95 19.50 6.37
C ARG A 199 0.86 18.66 7.03
N ILE A 200 1.06 17.36 7.19
CA ILE A 200 0.09 16.47 7.85
C ILE A 200 -0.13 16.90 9.30
N ARG A 201 0.95 17.12 10.07
CA ARG A 201 0.90 17.60 11.46
C ARG A 201 0.19 18.94 11.64
N SER A 202 0.18 19.78 10.60
CA SER A 202 -0.51 21.08 10.67
C SER A 202 -2.03 20.97 10.54
N ILE A 203 -2.56 19.81 10.11
CA ILE A 203 -3.98 19.55 9.85
C ILE A 203 -4.52 18.48 10.80
N ALA A 204 -3.78 17.38 10.99
CA ALA A 204 -4.19 16.27 11.83
C ALA A 204 -4.31 16.67 13.31
N GLU A 205 -5.33 16.13 13.99
CA GLU A 205 -5.53 16.29 15.44
C GLU A 205 -4.67 15.28 16.23
N THR A 206 -4.39 14.12 15.63
CA THR A 206 -3.58 13.05 16.21
C THR A 206 -2.09 13.38 16.08
N GLU A 207 -1.34 13.25 17.19
CA GLU A 207 0.10 13.46 17.17
C GLU A 207 0.83 12.31 16.48
N ILE A 208 1.54 12.60 15.40
CA ILE A 208 2.40 11.65 14.71
C ILE A 208 3.74 11.57 15.46
N GLN A 209 3.95 10.45 16.14
CA GLN A 209 5.20 10.18 16.87
C GLN A 209 6.31 9.81 15.88
N ARG A 210 7.58 9.88 16.33
CA ARG A 210 8.72 9.51 15.48
C ARG A 210 8.73 8.03 15.11
N ASP A 211 8.22 7.18 15.98
CA ASP A 211 8.12 5.74 15.76
C ASP A 211 6.90 5.31 14.92
N ASP A 212 6.00 6.25 14.58
CA ASP A 212 4.98 6.05 13.55
C ASP A 212 5.52 6.29 12.13
N VAL A 213 6.71 6.91 12.01
CA VAL A 213 7.36 7.17 10.73
C VAL A 213 8.41 6.09 10.46
N LEU A 214 8.25 5.40 9.34
CA LEU A 214 9.10 4.28 8.94
C LEU A 214 9.79 4.58 7.62
N LEU A 215 11.11 4.39 7.57
CA LEU A 215 11.88 4.45 6.34
C LEU A 215 12.18 3.04 5.84
N MET A 216 11.86 2.77 4.59
CA MET A 216 12.01 1.50 3.92
C MET A 216 12.89 1.66 2.67
N PRO A 217 13.94 0.85 2.48
CA PRO A 217 14.75 0.92 1.26
C PRO A 217 13.93 0.50 0.03
N GLU A 218 14.07 1.25 -1.07
CA GLU A 218 13.55 0.85 -2.36
C GLU A 218 14.33 -0.38 -2.87
N GLY A 219 13.62 -1.33 -3.49
CA GLY A 219 14.18 -2.52 -4.12
C GLY A 219 13.24 -3.71 -4.03
N THR A 220 13.19 -4.52 -5.10
CA THR A 220 12.36 -5.73 -5.20
C THR A 220 13.19 -7.02 -5.11
N THR A 221 14.51 -6.90 -5.11
CA THR A 221 15.45 -8.02 -4.95
C THR A 221 16.42 -7.78 -3.80
N ARG A 222 16.99 -8.86 -3.25
CA ARG A 222 18.03 -8.76 -2.20
C ARG A 222 19.21 -7.91 -2.63
N GLU A 223 19.64 -8.03 -3.89
CA GLU A 223 20.76 -7.28 -4.43
C GLU A 223 20.48 -5.77 -4.42
N GLN A 224 19.29 -5.36 -4.88
CA GLN A 224 18.87 -3.95 -4.84
C GLN A 224 18.75 -3.43 -3.41
N LEU A 225 18.20 -4.23 -2.49
CA LEU A 225 18.11 -3.86 -1.08
C LEU A 225 19.49 -3.73 -0.43
N ASP A 226 20.45 -4.60 -0.75
CA ASP A 226 21.81 -4.55 -0.20
C ASP A 226 22.54 -3.24 -0.56
N GLU A 227 22.22 -2.63 -1.70
CA GLU A 227 22.78 -1.36 -2.12
C GLU A 227 22.30 -0.16 -1.27
N ARG A 228 21.08 -0.23 -0.69
CA ARG A 228 20.40 0.92 -0.06
C ARG A 228 20.15 0.75 1.43
N ARG A 229 20.00 -0.48 1.93
CA ARG A 229 19.54 -0.74 3.31
C ARG A 229 20.40 -0.09 4.37
N GLN A 230 21.70 0.00 4.18
CA GLN A 230 22.60 0.61 5.14
C GLN A 230 22.36 2.12 5.23
N GLU A 231 22.30 2.81 4.09
CA GLU A 231 22.04 4.25 4.05
C GLU A 231 20.68 4.61 4.66
N VAL A 232 19.63 3.85 4.32
CA VAL A 232 18.29 4.09 4.86
C VAL A 232 18.23 3.83 6.36
N ALA A 233 18.93 2.82 6.86
CA ALA A 233 19.03 2.57 8.29
C ALA A 233 19.78 3.69 9.03
N GLU A 234 20.86 4.24 8.45
CA GLU A 234 21.60 5.38 8.98
C GLU A 234 20.70 6.62 9.02
N LEU A 235 19.94 6.91 7.95
CA LEU A 235 18.95 7.99 7.90
C LEU A 235 17.89 7.85 9.00
N ALA A 236 17.35 6.65 9.18
CA ALA A 236 16.36 6.40 10.22
C ALA A 236 16.92 6.71 11.62
N MET A 237 18.16 6.28 11.91
CA MET A 237 18.82 6.59 13.18
C MET A 237 19.12 8.09 13.34
N GLU A 238 19.58 8.79 12.30
CA GLU A 238 19.90 10.22 12.33
C GLU A 238 18.66 11.07 12.69
N HIS A 239 17.47 10.68 12.18
CA HIS A 239 16.22 11.43 12.36
C HIS A 239 15.32 10.87 13.47
N GLY A 240 15.70 9.74 14.08
CA GLY A 240 14.92 9.08 15.13
C GLY A 240 13.64 8.45 14.60
N TYR A 241 13.61 8.06 13.32
CA TYR A 241 12.55 7.29 12.70
C TYR A 241 12.81 5.79 12.82
N ARG A 242 11.81 4.98 12.52
CA ARG A 242 11.99 3.52 12.45
C ARG A 242 12.51 3.13 11.06
N TYR A 243 13.43 2.17 11.05
CA TYR A 243 13.76 1.42 9.84
C TYR A 243 12.80 0.23 9.72
N THR A 244 12.27 -0.04 8.54
CA THR A 244 11.54 -1.28 8.25
C THR A 244 12.23 -2.05 7.12
N PRO A 245 12.49 -3.35 7.32
CA PRO A 245 13.01 -4.21 6.24
C PRO A 245 11.90 -4.54 5.24
N ARG A 246 12.27 -5.20 4.15
CA ARG A 246 11.38 -5.97 3.28
C ARG A 246 11.63 -7.45 3.55
N LEU A 247 11.08 -7.96 4.66
CA LEU A 247 11.35 -9.32 5.16
C LEU A 247 11.03 -10.40 4.12
N HIS A 248 9.93 -10.25 3.38
CA HIS A 248 9.54 -11.17 2.32
C HIS A 248 10.60 -11.24 1.20
N VAL A 249 11.21 -10.11 0.83
CA VAL A 249 12.33 -10.08 -0.11
C VAL A 249 13.57 -10.75 0.48
N ASP A 250 13.85 -10.50 1.77
CA ASP A 250 14.99 -11.14 2.45
C ASP A 250 14.84 -12.66 2.54
N LEU A 251 13.63 -13.17 2.72
CA LEU A 251 13.36 -14.60 2.83
C LEU A 251 13.23 -15.30 1.48
N TRP A 252 12.46 -14.70 0.54
CA TRP A 252 12.03 -15.37 -0.68
C TRP A 252 12.41 -14.66 -1.97
N ASN A 253 13.07 -13.49 -1.87
CA ASN A 253 13.39 -12.62 -3.00
C ASN A 253 12.08 -12.16 -3.68
N ASP A 254 11.96 -12.25 -5.00
CA ASP A 254 10.80 -11.87 -5.80
C ASP A 254 9.85 -13.03 -6.10
N ALA A 255 9.75 -14.01 -5.19
CA ALA A 255 8.88 -15.16 -5.41
C ALA A 255 7.39 -14.77 -5.35
N PRO A 256 6.54 -15.29 -6.27
CA PRO A 256 5.09 -15.02 -6.23
C PRO A 256 4.44 -15.51 -4.93
N GLY A 257 3.43 -14.77 -4.42
CA GLY A 257 2.70 -15.15 -3.21
C GLY A 257 3.48 -14.97 -1.90
N THR A 258 4.43 -14.06 -1.90
CA THR A 258 5.28 -13.80 -0.72
C THR A 258 5.25 -12.35 -0.27
#